data_076169cd1fe21f92573164d5fcbde789
#
_entry.id   076169cd1fe21f92573164d5fcbde789
#
_cell.length_a   1.000
_cell.length_b   1.000
_cell.length_c   1.000
_cell.angle_alpha   90.00
_cell.angle_beta   90.00
_cell.angle_gamma   90.00
#
_symmetry.space_group_name_H-M   'P 1'
#
loop_
_entity.id
_entity.type
_entity.pdbx_description
1 polymer ?
#
loop_
_entity_poly.entity_id
_entity_poly.type
_entity_poly.pdbx_seq_one_letter_code
_entity_poly.pdbx_strand_id
1 'polypeptide(L)'
;ELDDETDAALTQKKREGKPAFKRQDYHMKKRTPESWRRPRGGLSKQRRGYKSRGPKVSAGFRSPKAARGLHPSGFEEVRVHNTDDLDEVDGDTQAVRIASKVGDRKRERIEEVCEDEEIRVLNPTYIEVEVDSDD
;
A
#
# COMPACT_ATOMS: atom_id res chain seq x y z
N GLU A 1 -15.77 -11.78 4.96
CA GLU A 1 -16.42 -10.74 4.12
C GLU A 1 -16.11 -9.36 4.71
N LEU A 2 -15.74 -8.39 3.85
CA LEU A 2 -15.54 -7.00 4.26
C LEU A 2 -16.89 -6.38 4.63
N ASP A 3 -16.89 -5.51 5.61
CA ASP A 3 -18.07 -4.71 5.94
C ASP A 3 -18.36 -3.68 4.82
N ASP A 4 -19.63 -3.34 4.63
CA ASP A 4 -20.09 -2.46 3.56
C ASP A 4 -19.38 -1.09 3.56
N GLU A 5 -19.05 -0.55 4.74
CA GLU A 5 -18.37 0.72 4.90
C GLU A 5 -16.93 0.64 4.35
N THR A 6 -16.22 -0.44 4.66
CA THR A 6 -14.84 -0.67 4.20
C THR A 6 -14.80 -0.90 2.70
N ASP A 7 -15.72 -1.67 2.14
CA ASP A 7 -15.79 -1.91 0.69
C ASP A 7 -16.11 -0.62 -0.09
N ALA A 8 -17.09 0.16 0.37
CA ALA A 8 -17.38 1.46 -0.20
C ALA A 8 -16.17 2.41 -0.15
N ALA A 9 -15.44 2.43 0.98
CA ALA A 9 -14.24 3.24 1.15
C ALA A 9 -13.08 2.79 0.25
N LEU A 10 -12.89 1.50 0.04
CA LEU A 10 -11.91 0.95 -0.88
C LEU A 10 -12.25 1.30 -2.34
N THR A 11 -13.52 1.20 -2.70
CA THR A 11 -14.01 1.60 -4.02
C THR A 11 -13.80 3.09 -4.27
N GLN A 12 -14.10 3.93 -3.28
CA GLN A 12 -13.80 5.37 -3.33
C GLN A 12 -12.30 5.62 -3.48
N LYS A 13 -11.45 4.96 -2.70
CA LYS A 13 -9.98 5.05 -2.78
C LYS A 13 -9.44 4.69 -4.17
N LYS A 14 -10.03 3.71 -4.86
CA LYS A 14 -9.67 3.33 -6.23
C LYS A 14 -10.07 4.39 -7.25
N ARG A 15 -11.23 5.03 -7.09
CA ARG A 15 -11.75 6.06 -7.99
C ARG A 15 -11.04 7.40 -7.85
N GLU A 16 -10.67 7.77 -6.62
CA GLU A 16 -9.97 9.02 -6.33
C GLU A 16 -8.50 8.92 -6.71
N GLY A 17 -8.15 9.41 -7.90
CA GLY A 17 -6.76 9.60 -8.32
C GLY A 17 -6.09 10.66 -7.45
N LYS A 18 -4.96 10.32 -6.82
CA LYS A 18 -4.14 11.31 -6.11
C LYS A 18 -3.10 11.89 -7.04
N PRO A 19 -2.87 13.22 -6.99
CA PRO A 19 -1.81 13.84 -7.77
C PRO A 19 -0.43 13.34 -7.27
N ALA A 20 0.52 13.26 -8.19
CA ALA A 20 1.91 13.04 -7.83
C ALA A 20 2.47 14.35 -7.26
N PHE A 21 2.69 14.40 -5.96
CA PHE A 21 3.29 15.55 -5.30
C PHE A 21 4.78 15.62 -5.60
N LYS A 22 5.17 16.62 -6.40
CA LYS A 22 6.54 16.82 -6.84
C LYS A 22 7.09 18.13 -6.31
N ARG A 23 8.40 18.16 -6.08
CA ARG A 23 9.08 19.36 -5.63
C ARG A 23 8.98 20.46 -6.69
N GLN A 24 8.79 21.70 -6.26
CA GLN A 24 8.80 22.87 -7.15
C GLN A 24 10.09 22.94 -7.98
N ASP A 25 9.97 23.23 -9.27
CA ASP A 25 11.07 23.43 -10.22
C ASP A 25 12.03 22.23 -10.41
N TYR A 26 11.61 21.00 -10.02
CA TYR A 26 12.42 19.79 -10.19
C TYR A 26 12.79 19.55 -11.67
N HIS A 27 11.89 19.88 -12.60
CA HIS A 27 12.10 19.72 -14.04
C HIS A 27 13.04 20.78 -14.65
N MET A 28 13.25 21.90 -13.96
CA MET A 28 14.07 23.02 -14.46
C MET A 28 15.49 23.00 -13.93
N LYS A 29 15.72 22.40 -12.75
CA LYS A 29 16.99 22.46 -12.03
C LYS A 29 17.57 21.07 -11.80
N LYS A 30 18.68 20.75 -12.47
CA LYS A 30 19.36 19.46 -12.35
C LYS A 30 19.68 19.03 -10.90
N ARG A 31 19.97 19.97 -10.02
CA ARG A 31 20.29 19.69 -8.59
C ARG A 31 19.07 19.48 -7.70
N THR A 32 17.85 19.71 -8.22
CA THR A 32 16.63 19.61 -7.44
C THR A 32 15.97 18.25 -7.70
N PRO A 33 16.00 17.33 -6.72
CA PRO A 33 15.35 16.01 -6.91
C PRO A 33 13.84 16.15 -6.97
N GLU A 34 13.19 15.17 -7.59
CA GLU A 34 11.74 15.13 -7.78
C GLU A 34 10.97 14.90 -6.48
N SER A 35 11.64 14.34 -5.46
CA SER A 35 11.02 14.01 -4.17
C SER A 35 10.40 15.24 -3.51
N TRP A 36 9.18 15.06 -2.97
CA TRP A 36 8.41 16.14 -2.37
C TRP A 36 9.16 16.88 -1.28
N ARG A 37 9.12 18.20 -1.37
CA ARG A 37 9.46 19.14 -0.29
C ARG A 37 8.39 20.21 -0.24
N ARG A 38 7.89 20.53 0.96
CA ARG A 38 6.88 21.57 1.11
C ARG A 38 7.43 22.92 0.67
N PRO A 39 6.74 23.65 -0.23
CA PRO A 39 7.19 24.96 -0.65
C PRO A 39 7.04 25.97 0.50
N ARG A 40 8.14 26.68 0.82
CA ARG A 40 8.20 27.64 1.95
C ARG A 40 8.64 29.06 1.54
N GLY A 41 9.12 29.22 0.31
CA GLY A 41 9.57 30.52 -0.18
C GLY A 41 8.47 31.57 -0.16
N GLY A 42 8.78 32.81 0.22
CA GLY A 42 7.80 33.90 0.29
C GLY A 42 7.09 34.20 -1.03
N LEU A 43 7.80 34.07 -2.14
CA LEU A 43 7.27 34.29 -3.50
C LEU A 43 6.93 32.98 -4.24
N SER A 44 7.00 31.84 -3.58
CA SER A 44 6.70 30.54 -4.19
C SER A 44 5.25 30.50 -4.67
N LYS A 45 5.05 30.38 -5.98
CA LYS A 45 3.74 30.28 -6.60
C LYS A 45 3.04 28.96 -6.22
N GLN A 46 3.79 27.88 -6.06
CA GLN A 46 3.23 26.62 -5.56
C GLN A 46 2.72 26.78 -4.12
N ARG A 47 3.46 27.47 -3.24
CA ARG A 47 2.99 27.77 -1.88
C ARG A 47 1.71 28.59 -1.88
N ARG A 48 1.60 29.55 -2.80
CA ARG A 48 0.41 30.40 -2.95
C ARG A 48 -0.79 29.70 -3.59
N GLY A 49 -0.62 28.47 -4.10
CA GLY A 49 -1.68 27.69 -4.70
C GLY A 49 -2.03 28.05 -6.14
N TYR A 50 -1.09 28.61 -6.90
CA TYR A 50 -1.31 28.86 -8.33
C TYR A 50 -1.57 27.55 -9.07
N LYS A 51 -2.68 27.49 -9.81
CA LYS A 51 -3.13 26.29 -10.52
C LYS A 51 -2.09 25.71 -11.49
N SER A 52 -1.29 26.57 -12.12
CA SER A 52 -0.25 26.18 -13.07
C SER A 52 1.01 25.55 -12.44
N ARG A 53 1.14 25.58 -11.12
CA ARG A 53 2.36 25.17 -10.43
C ARG A 53 2.29 23.83 -9.71
N GLY A 54 1.22 23.10 -9.91
CA GLY A 54 1.00 21.79 -9.33
C GLY A 54 0.43 21.83 -7.91
N PRO A 55 -0.11 20.70 -7.48
CA PRO A 55 -0.78 20.57 -6.20
C PRO A 55 0.20 20.50 -5.03
N LYS A 56 -0.27 20.96 -3.87
CA LYS A 56 0.41 20.80 -2.58
C LYS A 56 -0.26 19.68 -1.79
N VAL A 57 0.52 19.00 -0.96
CA VAL A 57 -0.01 18.07 0.04
C VAL A 57 -0.96 18.82 0.98
N SER A 58 -2.18 18.36 1.08
CA SER A 58 -3.21 18.90 1.97
C SER A 58 -4.08 17.78 2.54
N ALA A 59 -4.81 18.08 3.60
CA ALA A 59 -5.69 17.11 4.26
C ALA A 59 -6.79 16.56 3.32
N GLY A 60 -7.25 17.35 2.32
CA GLY A 60 -8.27 16.94 1.35
C GLY A 60 -7.85 15.77 0.46
N PHE A 61 -6.54 15.52 0.29
CA PHE A 61 -6.03 14.37 -0.47
C PHE A 61 -5.88 13.10 0.35
N ARG A 62 -6.31 13.10 1.60
CA ARG A 62 -6.20 11.93 2.47
C ARG A 62 -7.22 10.86 2.08
N SER A 63 -6.81 9.58 2.13
CA SER A 63 -7.73 8.45 1.86
C SER A 63 -8.86 8.39 2.87
N PRO A 64 -10.03 7.85 2.49
CA PRO A 64 -11.13 7.56 3.42
C PRO A 64 -10.63 6.83 4.67
N LYS A 65 -11.20 7.14 5.82
CA LYS A 65 -10.70 6.63 7.11
C LYS A 65 -10.78 5.10 7.19
N ALA A 66 -11.88 4.51 6.75
CA ALA A 66 -12.09 3.06 6.78
C ALA A 66 -11.11 2.28 5.88
N ALA A 67 -10.71 2.86 4.73
CA ALA A 67 -9.76 2.21 3.81
C ALA A 67 -8.30 2.63 4.01
N ARG A 68 -8.01 3.45 5.04
CA ARG A 68 -6.67 3.97 5.27
C ARG A 68 -5.77 2.90 5.89
N GLY A 69 -4.61 2.66 5.28
CA GLY A 69 -3.66 1.65 5.73
C GLY A 69 -3.94 0.24 5.20
N LEU A 70 -5.14 -0.05 4.73
CA LEU A 70 -5.46 -1.36 4.19
C LEU A 70 -4.80 -1.63 2.83
N HIS A 71 -4.45 -2.88 2.62
CA HIS A 71 -4.08 -3.41 1.31
C HIS A 71 -5.26 -3.26 0.33
N PRO A 72 -5.06 -3.15 -1.00
CA PRO A 72 -6.15 -3.06 -1.98
C PRO A 72 -7.17 -4.21 -1.94
N SER A 73 -6.79 -5.37 -1.39
CA SER A 73 -7.69 -6.51 -1.15
C SER A 73 -8.59 -6.36 0.07
N GLY A 74 -8.40 -5.31 0.88
CA GLY A 74 -9.18 -5.04 2.08
C GLY A 74 -8.56 -5.51 3.39
N PHE A 75 -7.52 -6.33 3.34
CA PHE A 75 -6.83 -6.84 4.52
C PHE A 75 -5.85 -5.82 5.12
N GLU A 76 -5.69 -5.87 6.42
CA GLU A 76 -4.59 -5.20 7.11
C GLU A 76 -3.29 -5.98 6.88
N GLU A 77 -2.21 -5.30 6.50
CA GLU A 77 -0.93 -5.93 6.22
C GLU A 77 -0.10 -6.11 7.49
N VAL A 78 0.19 -7.35 7.86
CA VAL A 78 1.08 -7.71 8.96
C VAL A 78 2.41 -8.22 8.43
N ARG A 79 3.52 -7.64 8.88
CA ARG A 79 4.85 -8.04 8.46
C ARG A 79 5.43 -9.10 9.37
N VAL A 80 5.77 -10.27 8.83
CA VAL A 80 6.21 -11.45 9.56
C VAL A 80 7.67 -11.80 9.24
N HIS A 81 8.41 -12.25 10.25
CA HIS A 81 9.80 -12.71 10.15
C HIS A 81 10.00 -14.16 10.59
N ASN A 82 9.11 -14.69 11.43
CA ASN A 82 9.15 -16.03 12.00
C ASN A 82 7.75 -16.64 11.99
N THR A 83 7.67 -17.95 12.23
CA THR A 83 6.39 -18.64 12.47
C THR A 83 5.68 -18.15 13.72
N ASP A 84 6.44 -17.84 14.78
CA ASP A 84 5.88 -17.36 16.05
C ASP A 84 5.13 -16.02 15.91
N ASP A 85 5.48 -15.23 14.88
CA ASP A 85 4.77 -13.97 14.57
C ASP A 85 3.36 -14.23 14.00
N LEU A 86 3.06 -15.46 13.56
CA LEU A 86 1.75 -15.83 13.01
C LEU A 86 0.71 -16.08 14.10
N ASP A 87 1.12 -16.48 15.30
CA ASP A 87 0.22 -16.75 16.43
C ASP A 87 -0.68 -15.55 16.79
N GLU A 88 -0.23 -14.34 16.47
CA GLU A 88 -0.96 -13.09 16.73
C GLU A 88 -1.78 -12.59 15.53
N VAL A 89 -1.75 -13.30 14.40
CA VAL A 89 -2.40 -12.87 13.14
C VAL A 89 -3.83 -13.38 13.08
N ASP A 90 -4.76 -12.48 12.81
CA ASP A 90 -6.17 -12.82 12.56
C ASP A 90 -6.39 -13.04 11.05
N GLY A 91 -6.56 -14.29 10.62
CA GLY A 91 -6.76 -14.66 9.21
C GLY A 91 -7.98 -14.04 8.55
N ASP A 92 -9.01 -13.66 9.33
CA ASP A 92 -10.23 -13.05 8.80
C ASP A 92 -10.04 -11.58 8.35
N THR A 93 -9.20 -10.83 9.06
CA THR A 93 -9.04 -9.38 8.86
C THR A 93 -7.65 -8.97 8.38
N GLN A 94 -6.65 -9.81 8.60
CA GLN A 94 -5.25 -9.53 8.34
C GLN A 94 -4.68 -10.43 7.25
N ALA A 95 -3.65 -9.94 6.56
CA ALA A 95 -2.90 -10.72 5.58
C ALA A 95 -1.40 -10.54 5.82
N VAL A 96 -0.67 -11.63 5.67
CA VAL A 96 0.75 -11.70 6.00
C VAL A 96 1.61 -11.24 4.82
N ARG A 97 2.62 -10.44 5.12
CA ARG A 97 3.72 -10.14 4.22
C ARG A 97 5.04 -10.60 4.81
N ILE A 98 5.65 -11.58 4.20
CA ILE A 98 6.95 -12.12 4.61
C ILE A 98 8.05 -11.10 4.31
N ALA A 99 8.87 -10.79 5.30
CA ALA A 99 9.93 -9.80 5.18
C ALA A 99 11.01 -10.26 4.17
N SER A 100 11.59 -9.30 3.44
CA SER A 100 12.60 -9.57 2.41
C SER A 100 13.91 -10.20 2.92
N LYS A 101 14.18 -10.07 4.22
CA LYS A 101 15.37 -10.67 4.87
C LYS A 101 15.18 -12.13 5.27
N VAL A 102 13.98 -12.67 5.16
CA VAL A 102 13.67 -14.07 5.47
C VAL A 102 14.20 -14.94 4.34
N GLY A 103 15.06 -15.92 4.69
CA GLY A 103 15.60 -16.88 3.73
C GLY A 103 14.58 -17.97 3.35
N ASP A 104 14.85 -18.67 2.24
CA ASP A 104 13.93 -19.60 1.59
C ASP A 104 13.36 -20.68 2.54
N ARG A 105 14.20 -21.30 3.33
CA ARG A 105 13.82 -22.33 4.31
C ARG A 105 12.79 -21.87 5.35
N LYS A 106 12.93 -20.62 5.83
CA LYS A 106 11.97 -20.05 6.77
C LYS A 106 10.72 -19.59 6.04
N ARG A 107 10.88 -19.11 4.84
CA ARG A 107 9.78 -18.68 3.98
C ARG A 107 8.84 -19.85 3.69
N GLU A 108 9.37 -21.00 3.26
CA GLU A 108 8.61 -22.22 3.02
C GLU A 108 7.79 -22.62 4.26
N ARG A 109 8.42 -22.62 5.44
CA ARG A 109 7.70 -22.94 6.69
C ARG A 109 6.60 -21.94 7.05
N ILE A 110 6.83 -20.64 6.81
CA ILE A 110 5.82 -19.61 7.06
C ILE A 110 4.65 -19.79 6.08
N GLU A 111 4.94 -20.07 4.82
CA GLU A 111 3.92 -20.32 3.79
C GLU A 111 3.10 -21.57 4.11
N GLU A 112 3.74 -22.67 4.54
CA GLU A 112 3.10 -23.92 4.98
C GLU A 112 2.16 -23.69 6.17
N VAL A 113 2.61 -22.98 7.21
CA VAL A 113 1.75 -22.65 8.37
C VAL A 113 0.60 -21.74 7.98
N CYS A 114 0.85 -20.74 7.11
CA CYS A 114 -0.22 -19.87 6.62
C CYS A 114 -1.28 -20.63 5.80
N GLU A 115 -0.89 -21.65 5.05
CA GLU A 115 -1.80 -22.52 4.31
C GLU A 115 -2.63 -23.38 5.27
N ASP A 116 -2.00 -23.98 6.28
CA ASP A 116 -2.67 -24.77 7.32
C ASP A 116 -3.69 -23.95 8.14
N GLU A 117 -3.40 -22.69 8.41
CA GLU A 117 -4.24 -21.77 9.19
C GLU A 117 -5.17 -20.90 8.32
N GLU A 118 -5.21 -21.13 7.01
CA GLU A 118 -6.01 -20.36 6.04
C GLU A 118 -5.69 -18.84 6.03
N ILE A 119 -4.47 -18.47 6.42
CA ILE A 119 -3.99 -17.09 6.43
C ILE A 119 -3.46 -16.68 5.05
N ARG A 120 -3.95 -15.56 4.53
CA ARG A 120 -3.54 -15.07 3.22
C ARG A 120 -2.12 -14.51 3.21
N VAL A 121 -1.25 -15.04 2.35
CA VAL A 121 0.09 -14.50 2.08
C VAL A 121 0.04 -13.53 0.89
N LEU A 122 0.54 -12.30 1.06
CA LEU A 122 0.54 -11.26 0.01
C LEU A 122 1.72 -11.38 -0.98
N ASN A 123 2.78 -12.06 -0.60
CA ASN A 123 3.98 -12.26 -1.42
C ASN A 123 4.47 -13.73 -1.38
N PRO A 124 3.64 -14.70 -1.80
CA PRO A 124 4.04 -16.10 -1.85
C PRO A 124 5.18 -16.31 -2.85
N THR A 125 5.97 -17.36 -2.63
CA THR A 125 7.09 -17.74 -3.52
C THR A 125 6.58 -18.34 -4.81
N TYR A 126 5.52 -19.15 -4.72
CA TYR A 126 4.87 -19.80 -5.85
C TYR A 126 3.39 -19.42 -5.88
N ILE A 127 2.91 -19.06 -7.06
CA ILE A 127 1.48 -18.88 -7.31
C ILE A 127 1.08 -20.10 -8.12
N GLU A 128 0.24 -20.96 -7.55
CA GLU A 128 -0.44 -21.99 -8.32
C GLU A 128 -1.39 -21.30 -9.31
N VAL A 129 -1.08 -21.41 -10.59
CA VAL A 129 -1.98 -20.99 -11.65
C VAL A 129 -2.94 -22.15 -11.89
N GLU A 130 -4.17 -22.03 -11.41
CA GLU A 130 -5.24 -22.91 -11.88
C GLU A 130 -5.37 -22.71 -13.39
N VAL A 131 -4.88 -23.67 -14.14
CA VAL A 131 -5.12 -23.72 -15.58
C VAL A 131 -6.51 -24.33 -15.74
N ASP A 132 -7.50 -23.47 -15.93
CA ASP A 132 -8.81 -23.92 -16.39
C ASP A 132 -8.60 -24.70 -17.68
N SER A 133 -8.68 -26.02 -17.59
CA SER A 133 -8.68 -26.89 -18.73
C SER A 133 -10.11 -26.92 -19.31
N ASP A 134 -10.48 -25.85 -19.98
CA ASP A 134 -11.62 -25.85 -20.89
C ASP A 134 -11.17 -26.51 -22.19
N ASP A 135 -11.51 -27.83 -22.32
CA ASP A 135 -11.64 -28.55 -23.60
C ASP A 135 -13.10 -28.59 -24.05
#